data_af39591af0fc8a2fe60942cfbf79e9db
#
_entry.id   af39591af0fc8a2fe60942cfbf79e9db
#
_cell.length_a   1.000
_cell.length_b   1.000
_cell.length_c   1.000
_cell.angle_alpha   90.00
_cell.angle_beta   90.00
_cell.angle_gamma   90.00
#
_symmetry.space_group_name_H-M   'P 1'
#
loop_
_entity.id
_entity.type
_entity.pdbx_description
1 polymer ?
#
loop_
_entity_poly.entity_id
_entity_poly.type
_entity_poly.pdbx_seq_one_letter_code
_entity_poly.pdbx_strand_id
1 'polypeptide(L)'
;AEVFQVQESQITDIKCLKSGMTNKSFLFRTGDHHCICRIPGPGTELLINREQEKEVYDAVRPLGITEHVLYLNPKTGYKISEYYENTHNASADNWDDMKTCMDMVRKLHEAGLKVGHSFNIRERISFYEKLCLEHGGIPFEDYSQVREWVNQLLDALDKMDLPQCLCHIDANVDNFLIFPDHSAKLLDWEYAGMCDPLMDVSMCAIYSY
;
A
#
# COMPACT_ATOMS: atom_id res chain seq x y z
N ALA A 1 -15.60 -10.30 -16.19
CA ALA A 1 -15.92 -11.30 -17.22
C ALA A 1 -14.69 -11.57 -18.10
N GLU A 2 -14.12 -10.58 -18.74
CA GLU A 2 -12.99 -10.73 -19.68
C GLU A 2 -11.77 -11.42 -19.08
N VAL A 3 -11.35 -11.02 -17.87
CA VAL A 3 -10.17 -11.60 -17.17
C VAL A 3 -10.28 -13.09 -16.95
N PHE A 4 -11.50 -13.57 -16.65
CA PHE A 4 -11.78 -15.00 -16.40
C PHE A 4 -12.33 -15.72 -17.63
N GLN A 5 -12.53 -15.03 -18.76
CA GLN A 5 -13.12 -15.55 -19.98
C GLN A 5 -14.49 -16.21 -19.74
N VAL A 6 -15.33 -15.60 -18.92
CA VAL A 6 -16.67 -16.06 -18.54
C VAL A 6 -17.75 -15.09 -18.98
N GLN A 7 -19.01 -15.55 -19.05
CA GLN A 7 -20.16 -14.66 -19.27
C GLN A 7 -20.41 -13.81 -18.01
N GLU A 8 -20.96 -12.60 -18.15
CA GLU A 8 -21.29 -11.73 -17.02
C GLU A 8 -22.24 -12.40 -16.02
N SER A 9 -23.17 -13.22 -16.49
CA SER A 9 -24.10 -14.00 -15.67
C SER A 9 -23.43 -15.03 -14.76
N GLN A 10 -22.17 -15.37 -15.02
CA GLN A 10 -21.36 -16.29 -14.19
C GLN A 10 -20.60 -15.55 -13.07
N ILE A 11 -20.70 -14.23 -13.01
CA ILE A 11 -20.18 -13.41 -11.90
C ILE A 11 -21.32 -13.22 -10.90
N THR A 12 -21.16 -13.79 -9.72
CA THR A 12 -22.20 -13.83 -8.69
C THR A 12 -21.72 -13.24 -7.36
N ASP A 13 -22.62 -13.12 -6.39
CA ASP A 13 -22.32 -12.69 -5.02
C ASP A 13 -21.59 -11.35 -4.92
N ILE A 14 -21.88 -10.43 -5.85
CA ILE A 14 -21.22 -9.12 -5.88
C ILE A 14 -21.65 -8.31 -4.66
N LYS A 15 -20.68 -7.94 -3.82
CA LYS A 15 -20.87 -7.10 -2.65
C LYS A 15 -19.86 -5.96 -2.66
N CYS A 16 -20.33 -4.73 -2.45
CA CYS A 16 -19.43 -3.63 -2.18
C CYS A 16 -18.81 -3.80 -0.79
N LEU A 17 -17.49 -3.80 -0.71
CA LEU A 17 -16.78 -3.73 0.57
C LEU A 17 -16.72 -2.27 1.04
N LYS A 18 -16.30 -2.04 2.29
CA LYS A 18 -16.08 -0.68 2.79
C LYS A 18 -15.16 0.06 1.80
N SER A 19 -15.59 1.20 1.30
CA SER A 19 -14.74 2.00 0.40
C SER A 19 -13.57 2.57 1.19
N GLY A 20 -12.35 2.32 0.69
CA GLY A 20 -11.17 3.01 1.14
C GLY A 20 -11.16 4.47 0.69
N MET A 21 -10.16 5.24 1.11
CA MET A 21 -10.01 6.65 0.70
C MET A 21 -9.74 6.80 -0.80
N THR A 22 -8.94 5.89 -1.35
CA THR A 22 -8.45 5.96 -2.74
C THR A 22 -9.16 5.01 -3.69
N ASN A 23 -9.71 3.91 -3.21
CA ASN A 23 -10.20 2.81 -4.03
C ASN A 23 -11.59 2.33 -3.59
N LYS A 24 -12.38 1.81 -4.55
CA LYS A 24 -13.61 1.05 -4.29
C LYS A 24 -13.33 -0.43 -4.51
N SER A 25 -13.70 -1.26 -3.53
CA SER A 25 -13.48 -2.70 -3.60
C SER A 25 -14.79 -3.46 -3.61
N PHE A 26 -14.88 -4.47 -4.46
CA PHE A 26 -16.04 -5.32 -4.63
C PHE A 26 -15.62 -6.78 -4.48
N LEU A 27 -16.27 -7.48 -3.58
CA LEU A 27 -16.21 -8.93 -3.48
C LEU A 27 -17.09 -9.56 -4.56
N PHE A 28 -16.66 -10.66 -5.16
CA PHE A 28 -17.47 -11.41 -6.12
C PHE A 28 -16.99 -12.87 -6.22
N ARG A 29 -17.84 -13.73 -6.78
CA ARG A 29 -17.51 -15.12 -7.11
C ARG A 29 -17.64 -15.36 -8.62
N THR A 30 -16.78 -16.25 -9.15
CA THR A 30 -16.89 -16.79 -10.51
C THR A 30 -16.22 -18.16 -10.58
N GLY A 31 -16.97 -19.19 -10.96
CA GLY A 31 -16.49 -20.59 -10.82
C GLY A 31 -16.05 -20.86 -9.39
N ASP A 32 -14.86 -21.43 -9.24
CA ASP A 32 -14.26 -21.71 -7.92
C ASP A 32 -13.51 -20.51 -7.32
N HIS A 33 -13.47 -19.38 -8.03
CA HIS A 33 -12.77 -18.19 -7.56
C HIS A 33 -13.65 -17.33 -6.66
N HIS A 34 -13.11 -16.90 -5.52
CA HIS A 34 -13.65 -15.87 -4.64
C HIS A 34 -12.67 -14.71 -4.63
N CYS A 35 -13.08 -13.57 -5.14
CA CYS A 35 -12.17 -12.50 -5.53
C CYS A 35 -12.59 -11.13 -5.01
N ILE A 36 -11.60 -10.25 -4.88
CA ILE A 36 -11.79 -8.81 -4.70
C ILE A 36 -11.41 -8.10 -6.00
N CYS A 37 -12.30 -7.26 -6.52
CA CYS A 37 -12.02 -6.32 -7.59
C CYS A 37 -11.84 -4.92 -6.99
N ARG A 38 -10.65 -4.34 -7.13
CA ARG A 38 -10.35 -2.95 -6.78
C ARG A 38 -10.51 -2.07 -8.02
N ILE A 39 -11.30 -1.03 -7.88
CA ILE A 39 -11.52 0.02 -8.88
C ILE A 39 -10.99 1.34 -8.30
N PRO A 40 -10.03 2.01 -8.95
CA PRO A 40 -9.52 3.30 -8.50
C PRO A 40 -10.64 4.34 -8.39
N GLY A 41 -10.62 5.14 -7.34
CA GLY A 41 -11.50 6.29 -7.18
C GLY A 41 -11.11 7.43 -8.13
N PRO A 42 -12.04 8.33 -8.46
CA PRO A 42 -11.74 9.52 -9.26
C PRO A 42 -10.65 10.38 -8.61
N GLY A 43 -9.68 10.86 -9.41
CA GLY A 43 -8.58 11.70 -8.95
C GLY A 43 -7.36 10.93 -8.40
N THR A 44 -7.48 9.61 -8.20
CA THR A 44 -6.34 8.82 -7.70
C THR A 44 -5.21 8.69 -8.72
N GLU A 45 -5.49 8.91 -9.99
CA GLU A 45 -4.49 8.99 -11.06
C GLU A 45 -3.47 10.13 -10.86
N LEU A 46 -3.82 11.15 -10.10
CA LEU A 46 -2.91 12.22 -9.70
C LEU A 46 -1.97 11.81 -8.56
N LEU A 47 -2.41 10.86 -7.72
CA LEU A 47 -1.73 10.49 -6.48
C LEU A 47 -0.87 9.24 -6.64
N ILE A 48 -1.35 8.26 -7.43
CA ILE A 48 -0.80 6.91 -7.51
C ILE A 48 -0.29 6.61 -8.92
N ASN A 49 0.97 6.19 -9.00
CA ASN A 49 1.56 5.69 -10.24
C ASN A 49 1.31 4.18 -10.37
N ARG A 50 0.34 3.79 -11.19
CA ARG A 50 -0.07 2.40 -11.35
C ARG A 50 0.96 1.50 -12.06
N GLU A 51 1.88 2.07 -12.83
CA GLU A 51 2.99 1.32 -13.43
C GLU A 51 4.02 0.96 -12.36
N GLN A 52 4.34 1.88 -11.45
CA GLN A 52 5.20 1.63 -10.29
C GLN A 52 4.57 0.60 -9.34
N GLU A 53 3.28 0.72 -9.05
CA GLU A 53 2.56 -0.28 -8.26
C GLU A 53 2.70 -1.69 -8.89
N LYS A 54 2.52 -1.81 -10.21
CA LYS A 54 2.67 -3.09 -10.89
C LYS A 54 4.11 -3.62 -10.81
N GLU A 55 5.11 -2.78 -11.01
CA GLU A 55 6.52 -3.14 -10.87
C GLU A 55 6.81 -3.73 -9.49
N VAL A 56 6.29 -3.10 -8.43
CA VAL A 56 6.43 -3.59 -7.05
C VAL A 56 5.77 -4.94 -6.87
N TYR A 57 4.51 -5.12 -7.31
CA TYR A 57 3.83 -6.42 -7.23
C TYR A 57 4.62 -7.54 -7.93
N ASP A 58 5.20 -7.25 -9.10
CA ASP A 58 6.02 -8.22 -9.83
C ASP A 58 7.32 -8.56 -9.06
N ALA A 59 7.93 -7.57 -8.40
CA ALA A 59 9.14 -7.74 -7.61
C ALA A 59 8.91 -8.53 -6.31
N VAL A 60 7.80 -8.27 -5.58
CA VAL A 60 7.52 -8.91 -4.28
C VAL A 60 6.84 -10.28 -4.40
N ARG A 61 6.25 -10.60 -5.54
CA ARG A 61 5.54 -11.87 -5.78
C ARG A 61 6.33 -13.11 -5.36
N PRO A 62 7.64 -13.24 -5.68
CA PRO A 62 8.42 -14.43 -5.30
C PRO A 62 8.60 -14.61 -3.80
N LEU A 63 8.46 -13.56 -2.99
CA LEU A 63 8.57 -13.64 -1.54
C LEU A 63 7.35 -14.30 -0.88
N GLY A 64 6.21 -14.35 -1.58
CA GLY A 64 4.96 -14.88 -1.06
C GLY A 64 4.35 -14.05 0.07
N ILE A 65 4.75 -12.79 0.25
CA ILE A 65 4.29 -11.89 1.32
C ILE A 65 3.08 -11.04 0.92
N THR A 66 2.73 -11.00 -0.37
CA THR A 66 1.58 -10.23 -0.87
C THR A 66 0.38 -11.13 -1.18
N GLU A 67 -0.79 -10.54 -1.32
CA GLU A 67 -1.96 -11.26 -1.82
C GLU A 67 -1.72 -11.84 -3.22
N HIS A 68 -2.45 -12.89 -3.57
CA HIS A 68 -2.38 -13.46 -4.92
C HIS A 68 -3.15 -12.57 -5.89
N VAL A 69 -2.42 -11.79 -6.67
CA VAL A 69 -2.96 -10.89 -7.69
C VAL A 69 -3.18 -11.68 -8.99
N LEU A 70 -4.45 -11.81 -9.38
CA LEU A 70 -4.88 -12.51 -10.61
C LEU A 70 -4.83 -11.57 -11.82
N TYR A 71 -5.06 -10.28 -11.60
CA TYR A 71 -5.06 -9.26 -12.65
C TYR A 71 -4.68 -7.90 -12.07
N LEU A 72 -3.79 -7.20 -12.73
CA LEU A 72 -3.44 -5.81 -12.44
C LEU A 72 -3.16 -5.08 -13.76
N ASN A 73 -3.97 -4.09 -14.06
CA ASN A 73 -3.80 -3.27 -15.25
C ASN A 73 -3.18 -1.91 -14.87
N PRO A 74 -1.93 -1.64 -15.26
CA PRO A 74 -1.24 -0.40 -14.88
C PRO A 74 -1.82 0.85 -15.54
N LYS A 75 -2.57 0.71 -16.65
CA LYS A 75 -3.20 1.86 -17.34
C LYS A 75 -4.48 2.31 -16.66
N THR A 76 -5.26 1.37 -16.12
CA THR A 76 -6.56 1.64 -15.51
C THR A 76 -6.52 1.56 -14.00
N GLY A 77 -5.49 0.95 -13.41
CA GLY A 77 -5.38 0.67 -11.99
C GLY A 77 -6.34 -0.41 -11.46
N TYR A 78 -7.10 -1.07 -12.35
CA TYR A 78 -7.98 -2.16 -11.95
C TYR A 78 -7.14 -3.35 -11.49
N LYS A 79 -7.45 -3.85 -10.30
CA LYS A 79 -6.79 -5.02 -9.71
C LYS A 79 -7.84 -6.06 -9.31
N ILE A 80 -7.56 -7.32 -9.59
CA ILE A 80 -8.32 -8.46 -9.09
C ILE A 80 -7.36 -9.36 -8.32
N SER A 81 -7.70 -9.65 -7.09
CA SER A 81 -6.95 -10.55 -6.21
C SER A 81 -7.86 -11.59 -5.59
N GLU A 82 -7.28 -12.69 -5.10
CA GLU A 82 -8.00 -13.67 -4.31
C GLU A 82 -8.51 -13.06 -3.00
N TYR A 83 -9.70 -13.49 -2.58
CA TYR A 83 -10.23 -13.21 -1.27
C TYR A 83 -9.89 -14.36 -0.32
N TYR A 84 -9.41 -14.04 0.86
CA TYR A 84 -9.05 -15.01 1.89
C TYR A 84 -10.11 -15.04 2.98
N GLU A 85 -10.71 -16.21 3.18
CA GLU A 85 -11.67 -16.44 4.26
C GLU A 85 -10.95 -16.72 5.59
N ASN A 86 -11.64 -16.49 6.71
CA ASN A 86 -11.13 -16.73 8.06
C ASN A 86 -9.84 -16.00 8.40
N THR A 87 -9.65 -14.81 7.86
CA THR A 87 -8.54 -13.92 8.14
C THR A 87 -9.03 -12.68 8.89
N HIS A 88 -8.12 -11.98 9.57
CA HIS A 88 -8.40 -10.70 10.19
C HIS A 88 -7.27 -9.71 9.89
N ASN A 89 -7.56 -8.41 9.95
CA ASN A 89 -6.52 -7.39 9.91
C ASN A 89 -5.73 -7.44 11.21
N ALA A 90 -4.42 -7.18 11.14
CA ALA A 90 -3.59 -7.13 12.34
C ALA A 90 -4.12 -6.12 13.35
N SER A 91 -3.95 -6.40 14.62
CA SER A 91 -4.31 -5.50 15.72
C SER A 91 -3.08 -5.02 16.47
N ALA A 92 -2.97 -3.71 16.68
CA ALA A 92 -1.90 -3.12 17.49
C ALA A 92 -1.93 -3.60 18.95
N ASP A 93 -3.10 -3.99 19.45
CA ASP A 93 -3.28 -4.53 20.81
C ASP A 93 -2.88 -6.02 20.92
N ASN A 94 -2.60 -6.68 19.80
CA ASN A 94 -2.20 -8.08 19.76
C ASN A 94 -0.69 -8.19 19.48
N TRP A 95 0.08 -8.59 20.48
CA TRP A 95 1.54 -8.70 20.36
C TRP A 95 2.00 -9.74 19.33
N ASP A 96 1.26 -10.84 19.14
CA ASP A 96 1.60 -11.88 18.17
C ASP A 96 1.37 -11.37 16.74
N ASP A 97 0.30 -10.59 16.50
CA ASP A 97 0.05 -9.93 15.22
C ASP A 97 1.19 -8.94 14.92
N MET A 98 1.54 -8.07 15.90
CA MET A 98 2.60 -7.08 15.72
C MET A 98 3.96 -7.73 15.44
N LYS A 99 4.27 -8.83 16.12
CA LYS A 99 5.48 -9.60 15.83
C LYS A 99 5.47 -10.15 14.41
N THR A 100 4.36 -10.72 13.97
CA THR A 100 4.20 -11.25 12.60
C THR A 100 4.35 -10.14 11.55
N CYS A 101 3.76 -8.96 11.78
CA CYS A 101 3.92 -7.78 10.91
C CYS A 101 5.41 -7.37 10.79
N MET A 102 6.11 -7.25 11.92
CA MET A 102 7.52 -6.82 11.91
C MET A 102 8.46 -7.88 11.31
N ASP A 103 8.19 -9.16 11.51
CA ASP A 103 8.94 -10.24 10.87
C ASP A 103 8.74 -10.21 9.33
N MET A 104 7.55 -9.86 8.86
CA MET A 104 7.26 -9.71 7.44
C MET A 104 7.96 -8.47 6.84
N VAL A 105 7.90 -7.33 7.51
CA VAL A 105 8.61 -6.11 7.11
C VAL A 105 10.12 -6.38 7.03
N ARG A 106 10.69 -7.05 8.02
CA ARG A 106 12.11 -7.47 7.99
C ARG A 106 12.40 -8.36 6.78
N LYS A 107 11.55 -9.35 6.51
CA LYS A 107 11.70 -10.24 5.34
C LYS A 107 11.71 -9.45 4.03
N LEU A 108 10.85 -8.43 3.90
CA LEU A 108 10.85 -7.53 2.74
C LEU A 108 12.17 -6.77 2.61
N HIS A 109 12.63 -6.12 3.68
CA HIS A 109 13.84 -5.29 3.68
C HIS A 109 15.11 -6.10 3.41
N GLU A 110 15.20 -7.31 3.97
CA GLU A 110 16.37 -8.21 3.81
C GLU A 110 16.38 -8.95 2.46
N ALA A 111 15.28 -8.93 1.70
CA ALA A 111 15.17 -9.65 0.43
C ALA A 111 16.07 -9.08 -0.68
N GLY A 112 16.64 -7.88 -0.51
CA GLY A 112 17.49 -7.24 -1.49
C GLY A 112 16.81 -6.89 -2.81
N LEU A 113 15.47 -6.81 -2.81
CA LEU A 113 14.68 -6.43 -3.98
C LEU A 113 14.94 -4.96 -4.34
N LYS A 114 14.87 -4.67 -5.63
CA LYS A 114 15.00 -3.31 -6.16
C LYS A 114 13.96 -3.05 -7.21
N VAL A 115 13.45 -1.80 -7.20
CA VAL A 115 12.55 -1.24 -8.23
C VAL A 115 13.17 0.03 -8.80
N GLY A 116 12.69 0.47 -9.95
CA GLY A 116 13.27 1.60 -10.69
C GLY A 116 12.88 2.98 -10.12
N HIS A 117 12.20 3.04 -8.98
CA HIS A 117 11.73 4.29 -8.38
C HIS A 117 11.95 4.31 -6.86
N SER A 118 12.00 5.52 -6.31
CA SER A 118 12.12 5.76 -4.88
C SER A 118 10.91 6.51 -4.33
N PHE A 119 10.64 6.33 -3.03
CA PHE A 119 9.71 7.17 -2.30
C PHE A 119 10.49 8.33 -1.68
N ASN A 120 10.38 9.51 -2.27
CA ASN A 120 11.06 10.72 -1.78
C ASN A 120 10.08 11.60 -1.00
N ILE A 121 10.29 11.71 0.32
CA ILE A 121 9.40 12.46 1.22
C ILE A 121 9.32 13.94 0.81
N ARG A 122 10.44 14.59 0.44
CA ARG A 122 10.46 16.01 0.03
C ARG A 122 9.62 16.23 -1.21
N GLU A 123 9.79 15.38 -2.23
CA GLU A 123 9.01 15.45 -3.46
C GLU A 123 7.53 15.25 -3.19
N ARG A 124 7.17 14.29 -2.30
CA ARG A 124 5.78 14.04 -1.91
C ARG A 124 5.18 15.24 -1.18
N ILE A 125 5.86 15.81 -0.22
CA ILE A 125 5.39 17.02 0.47
C ILE A 125 5.17 18.15 -0.53
N SER A 126 6.16 18.45 -1.37
CA SER A 126 6.06 19.52 -2.38
C SER A 126 4.93 19.29 -3.37
N PHE A 127 4.70 18.04 -3.74
CA PHE A 127 3.58 17.66 -4.61
C PHE A 127 2.22 17.94 -3.95
N TYR A 128 2.04 17.54 -2.68
CA TYR A 128 0.79 17.80 -1.96
C TYR A 128 0.59 19.29 -1.65
N GLU A 129 1.66 20.02 -1.32
CA GLU A 129 1.63 21.50 -1.18
C GLU A 129 1.07 22.15 -2.45
N LYS A 130 1.60 21.76 -3.61
CA LYS A 130 1.14 22.26 -4.90
C LYS A 130 -0.34 21.97 -5.12
N LEU A 131 -0.79 20.73 -4.89
CA LEU A 131 -2.19 20.37 -5.02
C LEU A 131 -3.08 21.20 -4.08
N CYS A 132 -2.70 21.40 -2.82
CA CYS A 132 -3.45 22.22 -1.89
C CYS A 132 -3.57 23.66 -2.38
N LEU A 133 -2.47 24.25 -2.86
CA LEU A 133 -2.47 25.62 -3.40
C LEU A 133 -3.38 25.78 -4.62
N GLU A 134 -3.42 24.79 -5.50
CA GLU A 134 -4.31 24.77 -6.68
C GLU A 134 -5.79 24.60 -6.31
N HIS A 135 -6.11 24.05 -5.12
CA HIS A 135 -7.46 23.71 -4.69
C HIS A 135 -7.97 24.49 -3.46
N GLY A 136 -7.44 25.66 -3.21
CA GLY A 136 -7.96 26.55 -2.16
C GLY A 136 -6.97 26.91 -1.07
N GLY A 137 -5.73 26.44 -1.18
CA GLY A 137 -4.64 26.77 -0.25
C GLY A 137 -4.48 25.78 0.89
N ILE A 138 -3.54 26.06 1.76
CA ILE A 138 -3.23 25.25 2.94
C ILE A 138 -3.93 25.91 4.14
N PRO A 139 -4.88 25.22 4.81
CA PRO A 139 -5.79 25.85 5.79
C PRO A 139 -5.15 26.03 7.20
N PHE A 140 -3.89 25.66 7.40
CA PHE A 140 -3.23 25.67 8.71
C PHE A 140 -2.38 26.93 8.88
N GLU A 141 -2.63 27.72 9.93
CA GLU A 141 -1.94 29.00 10.19
C GLU A 141 -0.44 28.80 10.50
N ASP A 142 -0.09 27.72 11.17
CA ASP A 142 1.27 27.37 11.60
C ASP A 142 2.05 26.53 10.55
N TYR A 143 1.44 26.26 9.39
CA TYR A 143 2.02 25.38 8.39
C TYR A 143 3.45 25.73 8.01
N SER A 144 3.71 27.01 7.78
CA SER A 144 5.06 27.49 7.36
C SER A 144 6.12 27.17 8.41
N GLN A 145 5.78 27.31 9.69
CA GLN A 145 6.70 27.02 10.79
C GLN A 145 6.95 25.51 10.91
N VAL A 146 5.89 24.69 10.85
CA VAL A 146 6.00 23.23 10.88
C VAL A 146 6.80 22.73 9.68
N ARG A 147 6.54 23.30 8.49
CA ARG A 147 7.26 22.96 7.26
C ARG A 147 8.77 23.23 7.35
N GLU A 148 9.13 24.33 8.00
CA GLU A 148 10.55 24.65 8.25
C GLU A 148 11.21 23.62 9.18
N TRP A 149 10.54 23.21 10.27
CA TRP A 149 11.06 22.15 11.15
C TRP A 149 11.22 20.82 10.41
N VAL A 150 10.25 20.45 9.57
CA VAL A 150 10.33 19.25 8.73
C VAL A 150 11.52 19.33 7.77
N ASN A 151 11.78 20.51 7.16
CA ASN A 151 12.95 20.69 6.30
C ASN A 151 14.25 20.45 7.05
N GLN A 152 14.38 21.00 8.27
CA GLN A 152 15.57 20.81 9.11
C GLN A 152 15.79 19.33 9.46
N LEU A 153 14.73 18.59 9.76
CA LEU A 153 14.81 17.14 10.01
C LEU A 153 15.25 16.38 8.75
N LEU A 154 14.67 16.70 7.60
CA LEU A 154 15.03 16.06 6.33
C LEU A 154 16.48 16.40 5.94
N ASP A 155 16.96 17.62 6.18
CA ASP A 155 18.36 18.01 5.97
C ASP A 155 19.33 17.25 6.88
N ALA A 156 18.90 16.89 8.08
CA ALA A 156 19.68 16.04 8.97
C ALA A 156 19.73 14.59 8.47
N LEU A 157 18.58 14.04 8.02
CA LEU A 157 18.50 12.68 7.45
C LEU A 157 19.33 12.54 6.17
N ASP A 158 19.31 13.53 5.27
CA ASP A 158 20.09 13.52 4.02
C ASP A 158 21.62 13.41 4.27
N LYS A 159 22.09 13.84 5.45
CA LYS A 159 23.50 13.73 5.85
C LYS A 159 23.89 12.38 6.45
N MET A 160 22.91 11.52 6.74
CA MET A 160 23.15 10.28 7.49
C MET A 160 23.53 9.10 6.60
N ASP A 161 23.46 9.24 5.25
CA ASP A 161 23.74 8.15 4.28
C ASP A 161 23.05 6.83 4.67
N LEU A 162 21.74 6.92 4.90
CA LEU A 162 20.93 5.80 5.37
C LEU A 162 20.77 4.73 4.27
N PRO A 163 20.76 3.44 4.65
CA PRO A 163 20.56 2.37 3.68
C PRO A 163 19.19 2.47 3.01
N GLN A 164 19.14 2.08 1.74
CA GLN A 164 17.92 2.06 0.96
C GLN A 164 17.52 0.62 0.62
N CYS A 165 16.28 0.25 0.90
CA CYS A 165 15.69 -1.01 0.49
C CYS A 165 14.30 -0.78 -0.11
N LEU A 166 13.67 -1.81 -0.66
CA LEU A 166 12.27 -1.75 -1.04
C LEU A 166 11.42 -1.70 0.23
N CYS A 167 10.68 -0.59 0.40
CA CYS A 167 9.76 -0.36 1.50
C CYS A 167 8.32 -0.36 1.00
N HIS A 168 7.39 -0.75 1.85
CA HIS A 168 5.96 -0.70 1.57
C HIS A 168 5.41 0.72 1.64
N ILE A 169 5.97 1.56 2.51
CA ILE A 169 5.61 2.96 2.80
C ILE A 169 4.33 3.12 3.60
N ASP A 170 3.34 2.27 3.39
CA ASP A 170 2.06 2.28 4.10
C ASP A 170 1.87 0.99 4.94
N ALA A 171 2.92 0.57 5.66
CA ALA A 171 2.93 -0.64 6.48
C ALA A 171 2.17 -0.47 7.81
N ASN A 172 0.93 0.03 7.74
CA ASN A 172 0.04 0.14 8.89
C ASN A 172 -0.70 -1.19 9.15
N VAL A 173 -1.27 -1.37 10.34
CA VAL A 173 -1.92 -2.62 10.77
C VAL A 173 -3.09 -3.04 9.88
N ASP A 174 -3.80 -2.09 9.28
CA ASP A 174 -4.95 -2.38 8.40
C ASP A 174 -4.53 -3.06 7.09
N ASN A 175 -3.26 -2.92 6.68
CA ASN A 175 -2.72 -3.51 5.47
C ASN A 175 -2.13 -4.91 5.69
N PHE A 176 -2.07 -5.41 6.94
CA PHE A 176 -1.68 -6.79 7.22
C PHE A 176 -2.88 -7.68 7.43
N LEU A 177 -2.94 -8.76 6.68
CA LEU A 177 -3.97 -9.78 6.75
C LEU A 177 -3.39 -11.02 7.44
N ILE A 178 -3.87 -11.34 8.63
CA ILE A 178 -3.38 -12.44 9.46
C ILE A 178 -4.24 -13.68 9.24
N PHE A 179 -3.59 -14.82 9.04
CA PHE A 179 -4.21 -16.12 8.86
C PHE A 179 -4.28 -16.90 10.17
N PRO A 180 -5.15 -17.95 10.27
CA PRO A 180 -5.28 -18.78 11.47
C PRO A 180 -3.99 -19.50 11.89
N ASP A 181 -3.07 -19.72 10.96
CA ASP A 181 -1.75 -20.34 11.21
C ASP A 181 -0.67 -19.31 11.59
N HIS A 182 -1.07 -18.08 11.89
CA HIS A 182 -0.20 -16.94 12.16
C HIS A 182 0.71 -16.51 11.01
N SER A 183 0.51 -17.01 9.80
CA SER A 183 1.10 -16.41 8.60
C SER A 183 0.37 -15.11 8.26
N ALA A 184 0.98 -14.28 7.40
CA ALA A 184 0.36 -13.03 6.99
C ALA A 184 0.55 -12.72 5.51
N LYS A 185 -0.25 -11.77 5.03
CA LYS A 185 -0.06 -11.06 3.75
C LYS A 185 -0.04 -9.56 4.00
N LEU A 186 0.81 -8.86 3.28
CA LEU A 186 0.85 -7.39 3.24
C LEU A 186 0.19 -6.92 1.95
N LEU A 187 -0.80 -6.06 2.10
CA LEU A 187 -1.70 -5.60 1.05
C LEU A 187 -1.41 -4.16 0.66
N ASP A 188 -1.88 -3.74 -0.51
CA ASP A 188 -1.95 -2.34 -0.96
C ASP A 188 -0.59 -1.62 -1.13
N TRP A 189 0.19 -2.12 -2.08
CA TRP A 189 1.55 -1.67 -2.41
C TRP A 189 1.61 -0.38 -3.27
N GLU A 190 0.56 0.43 -3.27
CA GLU A 190 0.41 1.56 -4.21
C GLU A 190 1.39 2.72 -3.95
N TYR A 191 2.04 2.77 -2.78
CA TYR A 191 3.07 3.77 -2.43
C TYR A 191 4.48 3.21 -2.36
N ALA A 192 4.64 1.90 -2.46
CA ALA A 192 5.90 1.23 -2.25
C ALA A 192 7.00 1.74 -3.20
N GLY A 193 8.23 1.76 -2.72
CA GLY A 193 9.40 2.24 -3.47
C GLY A 193 10.69 2.09 -2.66
N MET A 194 11.81 2.43 -3.28
CA MET A 194 13.10 2.43 -2.57
C MET A 194 13.11 3.55 -1.54
N CYS A 195 13.37 3.21 -0.27
CA CYS A 195 13.37 4.15 0.84
C CYS A 195 14.24 3.64 2.01
N ASP A 196 14.41 4.47 3.03
CA ASP A 196 14.95 4.06 4.33
C ASP A 196 14.00 3.07 5.01
N PRO A 197 14.48 1.89 5.47
CA PRO A 197 13.66 0.87 6.13
C PRO A 197 12.92 1.38 7.39
N LEU A 198 13.41 2.41 8.04
CA LEU A 198 12.73 3.00 9.21
C LEU A 198 11.38 3.62 8.83
N MET A 199 11.12 3.90 7.54
CA MET A 199 9.82 4.38 7.09
C MET A 199 8.70 3.39 7.44
N ASP A 200 8.85 2.12 7.08
CA ASP A 200 7.84 1.10 7.37
C ASP A 200 7.66 0.87 8.87
N VAL A 201 8.76 0.89 9.64
CA VAL A 201 8.70 0.77 11.10
C VAL A 201 7.95 1.95 11.71
N SER A 202 8.21 3.16 11.22
CA SER A 202 7.55 4.39 11.69
C SER A 202 6.06 4.37 11.36
N MET A 203 5.69 3.93 10.17
CA MET A 203 4.29 3.81 9.76
C MET A 203 3.53 2.82 10.62
N CYS A 204 4.11 1.65 10.88
CA CYS A 204 3.51 0.68 11.79
C CYS A 204 3.33 1.28 13.20
N ALA A 205 4.34 1.97 13.73
CA ALA A 205 4.30 2.57 15.06
C ALA A 205 3.24 3.68 15.18
N ILE A 206 3.16 4.60 14.20
CA ILE A 206 2.22 5.75 14.23
C ILE A 206 0.77 5.28 14.25
N TYR A 207 0.43 4.22 13.50
CA TYR A 207 -0.94 3.70 13.41
C TYR A 207 -1.27 2.65 14.50
N SER A 208 -0.34 2.42 15.45
CA SER A 208 -0.53 1.50 16.57
C SER A 208 -0.92 2.20 17.87
N TYR A 209 -1.24 3.50 17.84
CA TYR A 209 -1.67 4.28 19.00
C TYR A 209 -3.13 4.68 18.92
#